data_9d7622430f98bb3516ed5fd55e924805
#
_entry.id   9d7622430f98bb3516ed5fd55e924805
#
_cell.length_a   1.000
_cell.length_b   1.000
_cell.length_c   1.000
_cell.angle_alpha   90.00
_cell.angle_beta   90.00
_cell.angle_gamma   90.00
#
_symmetry.space_group_name_H-M   'P 1'
#
loop_
_entity.id
_entity.type
_entity.pdbx_description
1 polymer ?
#
loop_
_entity_poly.entity_id
_entity_poly.type
_entity_poly.pdbx_seq_one_letter_code
_entity_poly.pdbx_strand_id
1 'polypeptide(L)'
;VLSTRANTLQAKFHDRLFFIGPDFWQGKENPLFIESDNLCAAWRKHAAEQDNLSVRVGRWNIPGNPIVILVDFQPFFALKNDIYTEMWNRYQVDSLHAYGDYDEASMFSYAAGKVVESFYRYNLTETDKVIYQAHEWMTGMGALYLQTAVPEIATIFTTHATSIGRSIAGNN
;
A
#
# COMPACT_ATOMS: atom_id res chain seq x y z
N VAL A 1 7.25 -13.01 4.24
CA VAL A 1 5.90 -13.57 3.96
C VAL A 1 5.46 -13.26 2.54
N LEU A 2 5.40 -11.98 2.11
CA LEU A 2 4.92 -11.63 0.76
C LEU A 2 5.75 -12.27 -0.34
N SER A 3 7.09 -12.19 -0.26
CA SER A 3 7.99 -12.74 -1.27
C SER A 3 7.86 -14.26 -1.44
N THR A 4 7.65 -14.99 -0.34
CA THR A 4 7.50 -16.45 -0.38
C THR A 4 6.15 -16.90 -0.95
N ARG A 5 5.13 -16.06 -0.88
CA ARG A 5 3.80 -16.33 -1.45
C ARG A 5 3.62 -15.78 -2.87
N ALA A 6 4.51 -14.92 -3.31
CA ALA A 6 4.37 -14.20 -4.59
C ALA A 6 4.20 -15.15 -5.77
N ASN A 7 5.00 -16.20 -5.84
CA ASN A 7 4.92 -17.17 -6.94
C ASN A 7 3.55 -17.88 -7.01
N THR A 8 3.04 -18.33 -5.87
CA THR A 8 1.74 -19.00 -5.79
C THR A 8 0.59 -18.05 -6.17
N LEU A 9 0.64 -16.81 -5.67
CA LEU A 9 -0.37 -15.81 -5.98
C LEU A 9 -0.31 -15.39 -7.44
N GLN A 10 0.90 -15.21 -8.00
CA GLN A 10 1.09 -14.87 -9.39
C GLN A 10 0.59 -15.96 -10.33
N ALA A 11 0.84 -17.24 -10.00
CA ALA A 11 0.32 -18.37 -10.76
C ALA A 11 -1.22 -18.42 -10.77
N LYS A 12 -1.87 -17.94 -9.71
CA LYS A 12 -3.31 -17.92 -9.58
C LYS A 12 -3.96 -16.70 -10.22
N PHE A 13 -3.38 -15.52 -10.04
CA PHE A 13 -3.99 -14.25 -10.41
C PHE A 13 -3.34 -13.58 -11.63
N HIS A 14 -2.15 -14.03 -12.03
CA HIS A 14 -1.37 -13.46 -13.14
C HIS A 14 -1.20 -11.94 -13.00
N ASP A 15 -1.34 -11.18 -14.07
CA ASP A 15 -1.19 -9.72 -14.06
C ASP A 15 -2.40 -8.96 -13.46
N ARG A 16 -3.26 -9.65 -12.73
CA ARG A 16 -4.28 -9.06 -11.85
C ARG A 16 -3.81 -8.94 -10.40
N LEU A 17 -2.59 -9.33 -10.10
CA LEU A 17 -1.94 -9.20 -8.81
C LEU A 17 -0.95 -8.04 -8.85
N PHE A 18 -1.08 -7.13 -7.89
CA PHE A 18 -0.18 -6.00 -7.72
C PHE A 18 0.32 -5.98 -6.28
N PHE A 19 1.62 -5.77 -6.11
CA PHE A 19 2.19 -5.44 -4.80
C PHE A 19 2.43 -3.93 -4.73
N ILE A 20 2.25 -3.35 -3.55
CA ILE A 20 2.53 -1.93 -3.31
C ILE A 20 3.58 -1.85 -2.22
N GLY A 21 4.61 -1.08 -2.47
CA GLY A 21 5.70 -0.84 -1.54
C GLY A 21 6.15 0.63 -1.50
N PRO A 22 6.90 1.01 -0.47
CA PRO A 22 7.50 2.34 -0.39
C PRO A 22 8.66 2.46 -1.36
N ASP A 23 8.83 3.63 -1.98
CA ASP A 23 9.96 3.90 -2.85
C ASP A 23 11.15 4.47 -2.06
N PHE A 24 11.90 3.60 -1.42
CA PHE A 24 13.15 3.96 -0.73
C PHE A 24 14.37 4.07 -1.66
N TRP A 25 14.21 3.71 -2.93
CA TRP A 25 15.30 3.56 -3.89
C TRP A 25 15.31 4.63 -4.98
N GLN A 26 14.71 5.78 -4.71
CA GLN A 26 14.74 6.90 -5.67
C GLN A 26 16.18 7.28 -6.01
N GLY A 27 16.49 7.28 -7.31
CA GLY A 27 17.84 7.61 -7.81
C GLY A 27 18.91 6.57 -7.48
N LYS A 28 18.53 5.38 -7.02
CA LYS A 28 19.44 4.26 -6.75
C LYS A 28 18.98 3.01 -7.48
N GLU A 29 19.92 2.19 -7.89
CA GLU A 29 19.60 0.87 -8.45
C GLU A 29 19.17 -0.10 -7.35
N ASN A 30 18.08 -0.82 -7.61
CA ASN A 30 17.61 -1.92 -6.78
C ASN A 30 17.58 -3.19 -7.65
N PRO A 31 18.46 -4.18 -7.40
CA PRO A 31 18.52 -5.39 -8.23
C PRO A 31 17.26 -6.25 -8.15
N LEU A 32 16.42 -6.03 -7.12
CA LEU A 32 15.17 -6.73 -6.96
C LEU A 32 13.98 -6.05 -7.64
N PHE A 33 14.14 -4.83 -8.13
CA PHE A 33 13.07 -4.09 -8.81
C PHE A 33 13.51 -3.75 -10.24
N ILE A 34 12.79 -4.30 -11.21
CA ILE A 34 13.00 -4.04 -12.63
C ILE A 34 11.91 -3.08 -13.09
N GLU A 35 12.26 -1.80 -13.19
CA GLU A 35 11.32 -0.77 -13.63
C GLU A 35 10.88 -0.98 -15.08
N SER A 36 9.63 -0.67 -15.37
CA SER A 36 9.05 -0.73 -16.70
C SER A 36 8.37 0.58 -17.05
N ASP A 37 8.82 1.23 -18.10
CA ASP A 37 8.21 2.47 -18.59
C ASP A 37 6.82 2.23 -19.20
N ASN A 38 6.54 1.01 -19.64
CA ASN A 38 5.31 0.66 -20.34
C ASN A 38 4.17 0.21 -19.40
N LEU A 39 4.49 -0.43 -18.26
CA LEU A 39 3.48 -0.92 -17.34
C LEU A 39 2.69 0.25 -16.74
N CYS A 40 1.39 0.26 -16.98
CA CYS A 40 0.46 1.27 -16.46
C CYS A 40 0.86 2.71 -16.80
N ALA A 41 1.54 2.94 -17.93
CA ALA A 41 2.12 4.24 -18.27
C ALA A 41 1.10 5.39 -18.28
N ALA A 42 -0.08 5.17 -18.86
CA ALA A 42 -1.14 6.19 -18.92
C ALA A 42 -1.67 6.52 -17.51
N TRP A 43 -1.87 5.51 -16.66
CA TRP A 43 -2.28 5.73 -15.27
C TRP A 43 -1.19 6.45 -14.47
N ARG A 44 0.08 6.08 -14.61
CA ARG A 44 1.20 6.75 -13.92
C ARG A 44 1.23 8.24 -14.20
N LYS A 45 1.04 8.60 -15.47
CA LYS A 45 0.95 10.02 -15.88
C LYS A 45 -0.23 10.72 -15.23
N HIS A 46 -1.40 10.10 -15.28
CA HIS A 46 -2.61 10.62 -14.64
C HIS A 46 -2.42 10.80 -13.13
N ALA A 47 -1.87 9.79 -12.44
CA ALA A 47 -1.62 9.83 -11.01
C ALA A 47 -0.71 11.00 -10.62
N ALA A 48 0.35 11.26 -11.40
CA ALA A 48 1.26 12.38 -11.17
C ALA A 48 0.58 13.74 -11.41
N GLU A 49 -0.18 13.88 -12.51
CA GLU A 49 -0.74 15.15 -12.93
C GLU A 49 -2.04 15.53 -12.19
N GLN A 50 -2.86 14.55 -11.84
CA GLN A 50 -4.19 14.80 -11.26
C GLN A 50 -4.28 14.46 -9.77
N ASP A 51 -3.55 13.45 -9.32
CA ASP A 51 -3.65 12.95 -7.94
C ASP A 51 -2.43 13.29 -7.07
N ASN A 52 -1.44 13.98 -7.64
CA ASN A 52 -0.17 14.32 -6.97
C ASN A 52 0.54 13.09 -6.39
N LEU A 53 0.46 11.94 -7.08
CA LEU A 53 1.08 10.70 -6.69
C LEU A 53 2.31 10.42 -7.56
N SER A 54 3.48 10.32 -6.95
CA SER A 54 4.70 9.88 -7.61
C SER A 54 4.86 8.39 -7.43
N VAL A 55 4.72 7.63 -8.52
CA VAL A 55 4.82 6.17 -8.50
C VAL A 55 5.76 5.67 -9.58
N ARG A 56 6.45 4.57 -9.26
CA ARG A 56 7.19 3.77 -10.24
C ARG A 56 6.55 2.39 -10.32
N VAL A 57 6.45 1.85 -11.52
CA VAL A 57 5.86 0.52 -11.75
C VAL A 57 6.87 -0.37 -12.44
N GLY A 58 6.96 -1.60 -12.00
CA GLY A 58 7.87 -2.59 -12.56
C GLY A 58 7.54 -3.99 -12.08
N ARG A 59 8.53 -4.86 -12.15
CA ARG A 59 8.39 -6.23 -11.66
C ARG A 59 9.41 -6.49 -10.56
N TRP A 60 8.95 -7.20 -9.54
CA TRP A 60 9.80 -7.68 -8.47
C TRP A 60 10.58 -8.90 -8.96
N ASN A 61 11.90 -8.82 -8.95
CA ASN A 61 12.80 -9.88 -9.43
C ASN A 61 12.93 -11.02 -8.39
N ILE A 62 11.82 -11.70 -8.18
CA ILE A 62 11.68 -12.88 -7.33
C ILE A 62 10.86 -13.94 -8.08
N PRO A 63 10.79 -15.18 -7.62
CA PRO A 63 9.93 -16.20 -8.25
C PRO A 63 8.48 -15.70 -8.42
N GLY A 64 7.97 -15.80 -9.65
CA GLY A 64 6.67 -15.29 -10.06
C GLY A 64 6.69 -13.92 -10.73
N ASN A 65 7.75 -13.13 -10.58
CA ASN A 65 7.91 -11.80 -11.18
C ASN A 65 6.64 -10.93 -11.07
N PRO A 66 6.08 -10.73 -9.87
CA PRO A 66 4.84 -9.99 -9.72
C PRO A 66 5.03 -8.51 -10.05
N ILE A 67 3.96 -7.86 -10.49
CA ILE A 67 3.94 -6.42 -10.70
C ILE A 67 4.01 -5.71 -9.35
N VAL A 68 4.85 -4.70 -9.26
CA VAL A 68 5.05 -3.87 -8.06
C VAL A 68 4.86 -2.41 -8.42
N ILE A 69 4.10 -1.72 -7.60
CA ILE A 69 3.98 -0.26 -7.59
C ILE A 69 4.74 0.26 -6.39
N LEU A 70 5.75 1.08 -6.64
CA LEU A 70 6.49 1.79 -5.58
C LEU A 70 5.98 3.22 -5.51
N VAL A 71 5.60 3.67 -4.31
CA VAL A 71 5.08 5.03 -4.08
C VAL A 71 6.04 5.86 -3.26
N ASP A 72 6.28 7.10 -3.71
CA ASP A 72 6.91 8.12 -2.89
C ASP A 72 5.88 8.66 -1.90
N PHE A 73 6.08 8.34 -0.63
CA PHE A 73 5.17 8.77 0.44
C PHE A 73 5.67 10.00 1.22
N GLN A 74 6.87 10.49 0.92
CA GLN A 74 7.46 11.65 1.61
C GLN A 74 6.57 12.91 1.55
N PRO A 75 5.93 13.22 0.43
CA PRO A 75 5.04 14.40 0.36
C PRO A 75 3.88 14.37 1.36
N PHE A 76 3.45 13.18 1.80
CA PHE A 76 2.34 13.04 2.74
C PHE A 76 2.67 13.52 4.16
N PHE A 77 3.95 13.62 4.52
CA PHE A 77 4.35 14.19 5.81
C PHE A 77 3.87 15.64 6.01
N ALA A 78 3.77 16.40 4.93
CA ALA A 78 3.21 17.75 4.99
C ALA A 78 1.72 17.78 5.40
N LEU A 79 1.00 16.68 5.16
CA LEU A 79 -0.41 16.50 5.46
C LEU A 79 -0.66 15.65 6.73
N LYS A 80 0.40 15.26 7.44
CA LYS A 80 0.32 14.29 8.53
C LYS A 80 -0.74 14.64 9.58
N ASN A 81 -0.76 15.87 10.04
CA ASN A 81 -1.69 16.28 11.09
C ASN A 81 -3.15 16.26 10.60
N ASP A 82 -3.38 16.62 9.36
CA ASP A 82 -4.73 16.57 8.76
C ASP A 82 -5.18 15.12 8.59
N ILE A 83 -4.29 14.24 8.14
CA ILE A 83 -4.55 12.81 8.02
C ILE A 83 -4.89 12.20 9.38
N TYR A 84 -4.11 12.50 10.43
CA TYR A 84 -4.36 11.99 11.78
C TYR A 84 -5.66 12.54 12.38
N THR A 85 -5.97 13.79 12.11
CA THR A 85 -7.25 14.39 12.52
C THR A 85 -8.41 13.69 11.84
N GLU A 86 -8.31 13.37 10.55
CA GLU A 86 -9.32 12.61 9.83
C GLU A 86 -9.49 11.21 10.41
N MET A 87 -8.40 10.51 10.71
CA MET A 87 -8.43 9.17 11.31
C MET A 87 -9.09 9.19 12.69
N TRP A 88 -8.82 10.21 13.50
CA TRP A 88 -9.51 10.39 14.77
C TRP A 88 -11.01 10.65 14.58
N ASN A 89 -11.37 11.59 13.73
CA ASN A 89 -12.77 11.98 13.54
C ASN A 89 -13.64 10.84 12.98
N ARG A 90 -13.08 10.04 12.10
CA ARG A 90 -13.80 8.94 11.42
C ARG A 90 -13.77 7.62 12.16
N TYR A 91 -12.63 7.29 12.75
CA TYR A 91 -12.37 5.95 13.27
C TYR A 91 -11.96 5.93 14.74
N GLN A 92 -11.82 7.08 15.38
CA GLN A 92 -11.33 7.23 16.77
C GLN A 92 -9.93 6.61 16.96
N VAL A 93 -9.10 6.66 15.91
CA VAL A 93 -7.71 6.21 15.95
C VAL A 93 -6.83 7.38 16.38
N ASP A 94 -6.35 7.35 17.62
CA ASP A 94 -5.40 8.34 18.15
C ASP A 94 -4.00 8.06 17.62
N SER A 95 -3.49 8.99 16.81
CA SER A 95 -2.17 8.91 16.20
C SER A 95 -1.25 10.06 16.61
N LEU A 96 -1.79 11.11 17.25
CA LEU A 96 -1.01 12.31 17.59
C LEU A 96 0.03 12.05 18.69
N HIS A 97 -0.21 11.06 19.54
CA HIS A 97 0.69 10.67 20.63
C HIS A 97 1.55 9.46 20.28
N ALA A 98 1.48 8.98 19.05
CA ALA A 98 2.33 7.90 18.59
C ALA A 98 3.80 8.34 18.51
N TYR A 99 4.70 7.39 18.63
CA TYR A 99 6.14 7.64 18.66
C TYR A 99 6.91 6.61 17.83
N GLY A 100 8.20 6.86 17.64
CA GLY A 100 9.07 5.98 16.87
C GLY A 100 8.80 6.05 15.37
N ASP A 101 8.76 4.89 14.74
CA ASP A 101 8.57 4.70 13.29
C ASP A 101 7.09 4.71 12.85
N TYR A 102 6.19 5.06 13.74
CA TYR A 102 4.74 5.09 13.45
C TYR A 102 4.39 6.05 12.32
N ASP A 103 4.98 7.24 12.32
CA ASP A 103 4.69 8.27 11.32
C ASP A 103 5.08 7.81 9.90
N GLU A 104 6.25 7.20 9.76
CA GLU A 104 6.72 6.70 8.47
C GLU A 104 5.81 5.59 7.94
N ALA A 105 5.50 4.61 8.79
CA ALA A 105 4.59 3.53 8.46
C ALA A 105 3.19 4.02 8.09
N SER A 106 2.64 4.98 8.85
CA SER A 106 1.32 5.55 8.63
C SER A 106 1.23 6.34 7.34
N MET A 107 2.25 7.16 7.05
CA MET A 107 2.27 7.94 5.81
C MET A 107 2.43 7.04 4.57
N PHE A 108 3.27 6.00 4.65
CA PHE A 108 3.32 5.00 3.59
C PHE A 108 1.96 4.30 3.41
N SER A 109 1.35 3.86 4.49
CA SER A 109 0.06 3.17 4.44
C SER A 109 -1.04 4.03 3.82
N TYR A 110 -1.12 5.30 4.21
CA TYR A 110 -2.06 6.24 3.62
C TYR A 110 -1.79 6.47 2.13
N ALA A 111 -0.52 6.65 1.75
CA ALA A 111 -0.10 6.79 0.36
C ALA A 111 -0.48 5.55 -0.48
N ALA A 112 -0.30 4.35 0.07
CA ALA A 112 -0.74 3.11 -0.59
C ALA A 112 -2.26 3.08 -0.82
N GLY A 113 -3.05 3.53 0.14
CA GLY A 113 -4.50 3.69 -0.01
C GLY A 113 -4.86 4.67 -1.13
N LYS A 114 -4.18 5.80 -1.21
CA LYS A 114 -4.35 6.79 -2.29
C LYS A 114 -3.97 6.22 -3.66
N VAL A 115 -2.93 5.42 -3.74
CA VAL A 115 -2.53 4.72 -4.96
C VAL A 115 -3.63 3.77 -5.45
N VAL A 116 -4.19 2.97 -4.55
CA VAL A 116 -5.29 2.05 -4.88
C VAL A 116 -6.53 2.79 -5.35
N GLU A 117 -6.91 3.87 -4.67
CA GLU A 117 -8.03 4.73 -5.10
C GLU A 117 -7.80 5.28 -6.50
N SER A 118 -6.64 5.87 -6.77
CA SER A 118 -6.29 6.43 -8.08
C SER A 118 -6.32 5.36 -9.17
N PHE A 119 -5.70 4.21 -8.92
CA PHE A 119 -5.68 3.09 -9.86
C PHE A 119 -7.08 2.58 -10.18
N TYR A 120 -7.90 2.38 -9.15
CA TYR A 120 -9.28 1.92 -9.30
C TYR A 120 -10.11 2.89 -10.13
N ARG A 121 -10.09 4.17 -9.79
CA ARG A 121 -10.88 5.19 -10.50
C ARG A 121 -10.46 5.38 -11.94
N TYR A 122 -9.19 5.17 -12.25
CA TYR A 122 -8.67 5.32 -13.61
C TYR A 122 -8.90 4.09 -14.48
N ASN A 123 -8.65 2.89 -13.95
CA ASN A 123 -8.57 1.66 -14.75
C ASN A 123 -9.80 0.73 -14.65
N LEU A 124 -10.59 0.86 -13.57
CA LEU A 124 -11.60 -0.13 -13.24
C LEU A 124 -13.01 0.47 -13.19
N THR A 125 -14.00 -0.40 -13.11
CA THR A 125 -15.43 -0.03 -13.01
C THR A 125 -16.07 -0.74 -11.81
N GLU A 126 -17.32 -0.40 -11.51
CA GLU A 126 -18.11 -1.02 -10.43
C GLU A 126 -18.27 -2.54 -10.58
N THR A 127 -18.13 -3.05 -11.81
CA THR A 127 -18.23 -4.49 -12.07
C THR A 127 -16.95 -5.25 -11.75
N ASP A 128 -15.83 -4.56 -11.64
CA ASP A 128 -14.54 -5.16 -11.28
C ASP A 128 -14.49 -5.47 -9.79
N LYS A 129 -14.08 -6.70 -9.45
CA LYS A 129 -13.94 -7.14 -8.07
C LYS A 129 -12.49 -6.93 -7.62
N VAL A 130 -12.31 -6.06 -6.65
CA VAL A 130 -11.00 -5.69 -6.11
C VAL A 130 -10.90 -6.05 -4.65
N ILE A 131 -9.77 -6.63 -4.27
CA ILE A 131 -9.41 -6.93 -2.88
C ILE A 131 -8.11 -6.21 -2.58
N TYR A 132 -8.13 -5.39 -1.54
CA TYR A 132 -6.94 -4.78 -0.96
C TYR A 132 -6.54 -5.55 0.31
N GLN A 133 -5.36 -6.16 0.30
CA GLN A 133 -4.84 -6.87 1.46
C GLN A 133 -3.70 -6.08 2.10
N ALA A 134 -3.93 -5.61 3.31
CA ALA A 134 -2.96 -4.94 4.15
C ALA A 134 -2.28 -5.94 5.10
N HIS A 135 -0.96 -5.90 5.21
CA HIS A 135 -0.17 -6.76 6.07
C HIS A 135 0.45 -5.97 7.21
N GLU A 136 0.17 -6.39 8.45
CA GLU A 136 0.64 -5.79 9.70
C GLU A 136 0.06 -4.41 10.00
N TRP A 137 0.20 -3.98 11.25
CA TRP A 137 -0.28 -2.69 11.73
C TRP A 137 0.23 -1.51 10.87
N MET A 138 1.44 -1.63 10.36
CA MET A 138 2.08 -0.62 9.52
C MET A 138 1.30 -0.27 8.25
N THR A 139 0.38 -1.12 7.82
CA THR A 139 -0.39 -0.93 6.58
C THR A 139 -1.89 -0.75 6.81
N GLY A 140 -2.32 -0.64 8.08
CA GLY A 140 -3.74 -0.55 8.45
C GLY A 140 -4.43 0.74 8.06
N MET A 141 -3.72 1.87 8.14
CA MET A 141 -4.32 3.19 7.89
C MET A 141 -4.83 3.34 6.45
N GLY A 142 -4.14 2.78 5.47
CA GLY A 142 -4.60 2.76 4.08
C GLY A 142 -5.86 1.93 3.88
N ALA A 143 -6.01 0.82 4.61
CA ALA A 143 -7.23 0.03 4.59
C ALA A 143 -8.42 0.82 5.16
N LEU A 144 -8.23 1.53 6.26
CA LEU A 144 -9.27 2.42 6.84
C LEU A 144 -9.65 3.53 5.85
N TYR A 145 -8.66 4.15 5.24
CA TYR A 145 -8.91 5.17 4.21
C TYR A 145 -9.80 4.64 3.08
N LEU A 146 -9.49 3.47 2.53
CA LEU A 146 -10.22 2.87 1.43
C LEU A 146 -11.66 2.48 1.79
N GLN A 147 -11.92 2.06 3.02
CA GLN A 147 -13.29 1.76 3.47
C GLN A 147 -14.26 2.94 3.30
N THR A 148 -13.75 4.16 3.40
CA THR A 148 -14.57 5.36 3.20
C THR A 148 -14.46 5.91 1.78
N ALA A 149 -13.26 5.95 1.21
CA ALA A 149 -13.02 6.57 -0.09
C ALA A 149 -13.52 5.72 -1.25
N VAL A 150 -13.38 4.40 -1.16
CA VAL A 150 -13.78 3.43 -2.21
C VAL A 150 -14.39 2.19 -1.55
N PRO A 151 -15.63 2.27 -1.04
CA PRO A 151 -16.27 1.16 -0.31
C PRO A 151 -16.52 -0.08 -1.16
N GLU A 152 -16.43 0.02 -2.49
CA GLU A 152 -16.54 -1.09 -3.43
C GLU A 152 -15.33 -2.04 -3.36
N ILE A 153 -14.20 -1.57 -2.86
CA ILE A 153 -13.01 -2.39 -2.66
C ILE A 153 -13.14 -3.18 -1.35
N ALA A 154 -13.08 -4.50 -1.44
CA ALA A 154 -13.00 -5.34 -0.24
C ALA A 154 -11.62 -5.21 0.39
N THR A 155 -11.58 -4.98 1.70
CA THR A 155 -10.32 -4.86 2.44
C THR A 155 -10.10 -6.07 3.33
N ILE A 156 -8.87 -6.60 3.34
CA ILE A 156 -8.41 -7.67 4.23
C ILE A 156 -7.23 -7.13 5.03
N PHE A 157 -7.30 -7.27 6.35
CA PHE A 157 -6.20 -6.94 7.24
C PHE A 157 -5.60 -8.21 7.84
N THR A 158 -4.30 -8.41 7.65
CA THR A 158 -3.59 -9.61 8.10
C THR A 158 -2.50 -9.24 9.09
N THR A 159 -2.59 -9.75 10.31
CA THR A 159 -1.53 -9.64 11.32
C THR A 159 -0.69 -10.90 11.36
N HIS A 160 0.62 -10.76 11.48
CA HIS A 160 1.56 -11.88 11.62
C HIS A 160 2.11 -11.98 13.05
N ALA A 161 2.18 -10.86 13.76
CA ALA A 161 2.61 -10.80 15.14
C ALA A 161 1.88 -9.68 15.89
N THR A 162 1.12 -10.02 16.91
CA THR A 162 0.46 -9.05 17.78
C THR A 162 1.17 -8.97 19.13
N SER A 163 1.04 -7.83 19.82
CA SER A 163 1.58 -7.68 21.17
C SER A 163 1.01 -8.74 22.12
N ILE A 164 -0.28 -8.99 22.05
CA ILE A 164 -0.95 -10.03 22.85
C ILE A 164 -0.41 -11.43 22.50
N GLY A 165 -0.31 -11.75 21.20
CA GLY A 165 0.20 -13.04 20.75
C GLY A 165 1.65 -13.28 21.19
N ARG A 166 2.50 -12.26 21.14
CA ARG A 166 3.89 -12.33 21.62
C ARG A 166 3.95 -12.54 23.15
N SER A 167 3.09 -11.85 23.90
CA SER A 167 3.02 -12.00 25.35
C SER A 167 2.58 -13.40 25.76
N ILE A 168 1.60 -13.98 25.07
CA ILE A 168 1.15 -15.35 25.32
C ILE A 168 2.27 -16.35 24.99
N ALA A 169 2.92 -16.22 23.83
CA ALA A 169 3.96 -17.13 23.39
C ALA A 169 5.27 -17.03 24.22
N GLY A 170 5.53 -15.86 24.81
CA GLY A 170 6.73 -15.61 25.61
C GLY A 170 6.63 -16.03 27.09
N ASN A 171 5.44 -16.42 27.53
CA ASN A 171 5.18 -16.84 28.90
C ASN A 171 5.14 -18.38 29.09
N ASN A 172 5.62 -19.14 28.12
CA ASN A 172 5.75 -20.59 28.16
C ASN A 172 7.18 -21.01 28.44
#